data_4afb233394323c1fb69b03b6c27075c8
#
_entry.id   4afb233394323c1fb69b03b6c27075c8
#
_cell.length_a   1.000
_cell.length_b   1.000
_cell.length_c   1.000
_cell.angle_alpha   90.00
_cell.angle_beta   90.00
_cell.angle_gamma   90.00
#
_symmetry.space_group_name_H-M   'P 1'
#
loop_
_entity.id
_entity.type
_entity.pdbx_description
1 polymer ?
#
loop_
_entity_poly.entity_id
_entity_poly.type
_entity_poly.pdbx_seq_one_letter_code
_entity_poly.pdbx_strand_id
1 'polypeptide(L)'
;MISDMKMKYYMAPMEGLTGYIYRNAYHACYHPMDKYFTPFLSPKANSSLSFRELNDILPEHNQGMYVVPQILTNQAEDFIRTAKELQEYGYSEINLNLGCPSGTVVSKYKGAGFLGLPDSLDRFLDEVCGKMEGMGMELSVKTRLGLVSPDEFTGLLEIYNRYPLKELILHPRVRTDYYKNTPNMPAFGSGFDGSRAPVCYNGAVSYTHLIHSRCCYCY
;
A
#
# COMPACT_ATOMS: atom_id res chain seq x y z
N MET A 1 -6.90 -23.36 22.24
CA MET A 1 -5.52 -23.33 21.73
C MET A 1 -5.36 -22.04 20.93
N ILE A 2 -4.68 -21.03 21.48
CA ILE A 2 -4.31 -19.81 20.75
C ILE A 2 -3.14 -20.27 19.89
N SER A 3 -3.37 -20.48 18.59
CA SER A 3 -2.29 -20.77 17.66
C SER A 3 -1.29 -19.60 17.72
N ASP A 4 -0.02 -19.89 17.82
CA ASP A 4 1.10 -18.94 17.71
C ASP A 4 1.03 -18.22 16.36
N MET A 5 0.18 -17.20 16.24
CA MET A 5 0.18 -16.34 15.07
C MET A 5 1.41 -15.44 15.17
N LYS A 6 2.46 -15.83 14.47
CA LYS A 6 3.68 -15.03 14.36
C LYS A 6 3.33 -13.66 13.78
N MET A 7 3.65 -12.62 14.53
CA MET A 7 3.50 -11.23 14.08
C MET A 7 4.35 -11.00 12.83
N LYS A 8 3.79 -10.35 11.82
CA LYS A 8 4.49 -10.02 10.58
C LYS A 8 4.94 -8.56 10.56
N TYR A 9 6.12 -8.34 10.01
CA TYR A 9 6.73 -7.01 9.92
C TYR A 9 7.04 -6.68 8.46
N TYR A 10 6.59 -5.51 8.02
CA TYR A 10 6.78 -5.03 6.66
C TYR A 10 7.60 -3.74 6.64
N MET A 11 8.43 -3.60 5.61
CA MET A 11 9.09 -2.33 5.32
C MET A 11 8.17 -1.46 4.47
N ALA A 12 7.67 -0.35 5.05
CA ALA A 12 6.81 0.59 4.35
C ALA A 12 7.55 1.27 3.18
N PRO A 13 6.84 1.60 2.09
CA PRO A 13 7.41 2.38 1.01
C PRO A 13 7.66 3.84 1.46
N MET A 14 8.88 4.32 1.25
CA MET A 14 9.25 5.72 1.49
C MET A 14 10.00 6.26 0.28
N GLU A 15 9.37 7.21 -0.42
CA GLU A 15 9.95 7.86 -1.59
C GLU A 15 11.33 8.49 -1.26
N GLY A 16 12.32 8.21 -2.10
CA GLY A 16 13.68 8.71 -1.93
C GLY A 16 14.51 7.98 -0.84
N LEU A 17 13.94 7.05 -0.10
CA LEU A 17 14.65 6.34 0.98
C LEU A 17 14.70 4.83 0.74
N THR A 18 13.55 4.16 0.64
CA THR A 18 13.48 2.69 0.60
C THR A 18 13.69 2.09 -0.79
N GLY A 19 14.58 2.68 -1.60
CA GLY A 19 15.04 2.12 -2.87
C GLY A 19 15.77 0.79 -2.68
N TYR A 20 16.08 0.10 -3.77
CA TYR A 20 16.66 -1.25 -3.71
C TYR A 20 17.96 -1.32 -2.90
N ILE A 21 18.82 -0.29 -2.97
CA ILE A 21 20.08 -0.24 -2.19
C ILE A 21 19.79 -0.28 -0.69
N TYR A 22 18.81 0.52 -0.23
CA TYR A 22 18.44 0.54 1.19
C TYR A 22 17.81 -0.79 1.61
N ARG A 23 16.89 -1.36 0.80
CA ARG A 23 16.27 -2.64 1.10
C ARG A 23 17.30 -3.77 1.24
N ASN A 24 18.26 -3.83 0.30
CA ASN A 24 19.36 -4.81 0.36
C ASN A 24 20.25 -4.63 1.60
N ALA A 25 20.65 -3.39 1.89
CA ALA A 25 21.45 -3.11 3.07
C ALA A 25 20.72 -3.50 4.36
N TYR A 26 19.42 -3.16 4.46
CA TYR A 26 18.62 -3.56 5.60
C TYR A 26 18.49 -5.08 5.72
N HIS A 27 18.15 -5.76 4.61
CA HIS A 27 17.99 -7.21 4.58
C HIS A 27 19.27 -7.97 4.97
N ALA A 28 20.41 -7.45 4.57
CA ALA A 28 21.72 -8.06 4.89
C ALA A 28 22.20 -7.79 6.32
N CYS A 29 21.85 -6.62 6.88
CA CYS A 29 22.41 -6.17 8.16
C CYS A 29 21.48 -6.35 9.37
N TYR A 30 20.18 -6.52 9.12
CA TYR A 30 19.16 -6.62 10.18
C TYR A 30 18.31 -7.87 10.00
N HIS A 31 17.37 -8.09 10.94
CA HIS A 31 16.39 -9.17 10.81
C HIS A 31 15.54 -8.92 9.55
N PRO A 32 15.45 -9.91 8.64
CA PRO A 32 14.64 -9.76 7.43
C PRO A 32 13.18 -9.43 7.73
N MET A 33 12.60 -8.53 6.94
CA MET A 33 11.16 -8.27 6.98
C MET A 33 10.40 -9.37 6.25
N ASP A 34 9.16 -9.63 6.66
CA ASP A 34 8.28 -10.59 5.97
C ASP A 34 7.83 -10.07 4.60
N LYS A 35 7.82 -8.73 4.41
CA LYS A 35 7.45 -8.08 3.14
C LYS A 35 8.15 -6.73 3.01
N TYR A 36 8.57 -6.39 1.80
CA TYR A 36 9.14 -5.09 1.44
C TYR A 36 8.29 -4.43 0.37
N PHE A 37 8.15 -3.11 0.42
CA PHE A 37 7.52 -2.35 -0.65
C PHE A 37 8.54 -1.47 -1.37
N THR A 38 8.40 -1.34 -2.70
CA THR A 38 9.19 -0.36 -3.44
C THR A 38 8.71 1.06 -3.14
N PRO A 39 9.55 2.09 -3.29
CA PRO A 39 9.04 3.44 -3.55
C PRO A 39 8.01 3.38 -4.67
N PHE A 40 7.05 4.30 -4.68
CA PHE A 40 5.99 4.19 -5.67
C PHE A 40 6.48 4.44 -7.09
N LEU A 41 6.00 3.61 -8.00
CA LEU A 41 6.12 3.77 -9.44
C LEU A 41 5.03 4.75 -9.91
N SER A 42 5.39 5.74 -10.72
CA SER A 42 4.46 6.76 -11.23
C SER A 42 4.31 6.64 -12.75
N PRO A 43 3.47 5.71 -13.23
CA PRO A 43 3.32 5.49 -14.67
C PRO A 43 2.80 6.75 -15.38
N LYS A 44 3.29 6.95 -16.61
CA LYS A 44 2.85 8.01 -17.51
C LYS A 44 2.27 7.37 -18.78
N ALA A 45 1.30 8.02 -19.36
CA ALA A 45 0.49 7.48 -20.46
C ALA A 45 1.29 6.86 -21.65
N ASN A 46 2.50 7.33 -21.94
CA ASN A 46 3.27 6.89 -23.11
C ASN A 46 4.76 6.70 -22.79
N SER A 47 5.12 6.39 -21.57
CA SER A 47 6.53 6.21 -21.22
C SER A 47 6.74 4.99 -20.33
N SER A 48 7.84 4.28 -20.57
CA SER A 48 8.37 3.26 -19.68
C SER A 48 8.73 3.84 -18.31
N LEU A 49 8.93 2.96 -17.34
CA LEU A 49 9.45 3.30 -16.02
C LEU A 49 10.79 4.06 -16.15
N SER A 50 11.03 5.01 -15.27
CA SER A 50 12.31 5.69 -15.19
C SER A 50 13.43 4.70 -14.81
N PHE A 51 14.67 5.05 -15.12
CA PHE A 51 15.83 4.21 -14.76
C PHE A 51 15.88 3.89 -13.26
N ARG A 52 15.49 4.84 -12.40
CA ARG A 52 15.40 4.61 -10.95
C ARG A 52 14.30 3.61 -10.59
N GLU A 53 13.09 3.81 -11.12
CA GLU A 53 11.96 2.91 -10.87
C GLU A 53 12.26 1.50 -11.37
N LEU A 54 12.88 1.39 -12.55
CA LEU A 54 13.31 0.10 -13.09
C LEU A 54 14.29 -0.62 -12.16
N ASN A 55 15.34 0.09 -11.67
CA ASN A 55 16.29 -0.52 -10.74
C ASN A 55 15.65 -0.96 -9.42
N ASP A 56 14.58 -0.31 -8.99
CA ASP A 56 13.85 -0.69 -7.77
C ASP A 56 13.06 -2.00 -7.92
N ILE A 57 12.77 -2.42 -9.16
CA ILE A 57 11.96 -3.63 -9.43
C ILE A 57 12.73 -4.77 -10.10
N LEU A 58 13.96 -4.56 -10.57
CA LEU A 58 14.73 -5.65 -11.19
C LEU A 58 14.88 -6.83 -10.23
N PRO A 59 14.57 -8.06 -10.66
CA PRO A 59 14.68 -9.26 -9.82
C PRO A 59 16.06 -9.47 -9.21
N GLU A 60 17.12 -9.16 -9.96
CA GLU A 60 18.51 -9.27 -9.49
C GLU A 60 18.84 -8.30 -8.35
N HIS A 61 18.10 -7.19 -8.22
CA HIS A 61 18.24 -6.23 -7.12
C HIS A 61 17.38 -6.58 -5.91
N ASN A 62 16.55 -7.62 -5.99
CA ASN A 62 15.57 -7.96 -4.96
C ASN A 62 15.63 -9.44 -4.52
N GLN A 63 16.79 -10.08 -4.72
CA GLN A 63 16.97 -11.50 -4.42
C GLN A 63 16.77 -11.80 -2.92
N GLY A 64 16.08 -12.90 -2.63
CA GLY A 64 15.82 -13.35 -1.27
C GLY A 64 14.78 -12.57 -0.48
N MET A 65 14.20 -11.52 -1.07
CA MET A 65 13.19 -10.68 -0.45
C MET A 65 11.82 -10.88 -1.10
N TYR A 66 10.74 -10.88 -0.31
CA TYR A 66 9.39 -10.75 -0.84
C TYR A 66 9.09 -9.26 -1.04
N VAL A 67 9.29 -8.78 -2.27
CA VAL A 67 9.12 -7.38 -2.63
C VAL A 67 7.82 -7.19 -3.39
N VAL A 68 7.04 -6.19 -3.00
CA VAL A 68 5.78 -5.79 -3.63
C VAL A 68 5.95 -4.42 -4.27
N PRO A 69 5.87 -4.29 -5.60
CA PRO A 69 5.88 -3.00 -6.25
C PRO A 69 4.64 -2.18 -5.87
N GLN A 70 4.85 -0.89 -5.57
CA GLN A 70 3.76 0.03 -5.29
C GLN A 70 3.54 0.98 -6.47
N ILE A 71 2.30 1.14 -6.93
CA ILE A 71 1.92 2.03 -8.03
C ILE A 71 1.15 3.23 -7.48
N LEU A 72 1.47 4.43 -7.99
CA LEU A 72 0.81 5.70 -7.69
C LEU A 72 0.12 6.24 -8.96
N THR A 73 -1.14 5.94 -9.12
CA THR A 73 -1.98 6.46 -10.21
C THR A 73 -3.44 6.54 -9.80
N ASN A 74 -4.24 7.26 -10.56
CA ASN A 74 -5.70 7.29 -10.52
C ASN A 74 -6.31 6.91 -11.90
N GLN A 75 -5.49 6.35 -12.80
CA GLN A 75 -5.92 5.87 -14.11
C GLN A 75 -5.78 4.35 -14.13
N ALA A 76 -6.90 3.64 -14.31
CA ALA A 76 -6.92 2.18 -14.31
C ALA A 76 -6.09 1.57 -15.45
N GLU A 77 -6.15 2.17 -16.64
CA GLU A 77 -5.34 1.74 -17.80
C GLU A 77 -3.83 1.80 -17.50
N ASP A 78 -3.36 2.89 -16.87
CA ASP A 78 -1.96 3.04 -16.48
C ASP A 78 -1.55 2.00 -15.44
N PHE A 79 -2.42 1.72 -14.47
CA PHE A 79 -2.20 0.69 -13.47
C PHE A 79 -2.07 -0.69 -14.11
N ILE A 80 -3.05 -1.07 -14.94
CA ILE A 80 -3.12 -2.39 -15.58
C ILE A 80 -1.93 -2.60 -16.52
N ARG A 81 -1.56 -1.59 -17.30
CA ARG A 81 -0.38 -1.65 -18.18
C ARG A 81 0.90 -1.91 -17.37
N THR A 82 1.10 -1.16 -16.30
CA THR A 82 2.27 -1.32 -15.43
C THR A 82 2.24 -2.66 -14.70
N ALA A 83 1.07 -3.12 -14.26
CA ALA A 83 0.92 -4.44 -13.64
C ALA A 83 1.35 -5.58 -14.60
N LYS A 84 1.00 -5.49 -15.89
CA LYS A 84 1.47 -6.45 -16.92
C LYS A 84 2.98 -6.44 -17.06
N GLU A 85 3.59 -5.27 -17.12
CA GLU A 85 5.05 -5.13 -17.18
C GLU A 85 5.70 -5.76 -15.93
N LEU A 86 5.15 -5.50 -14.74
CA LEU A 86 5.64 -6.08 -13.49
C LEU A 86 5.45 -7.60 -13.42
N GLN A 87 4.41 -8.14 -14.03
CA GLN A 87 4.20 -9.58 -14.14
C GLN A 87 5.32 -10.25 -14.94
N GLU A 88 5.85 -9.61 -15.98
CA GLU A 88 6.97 -10.10 -16.78
C GLU A 88 8.26 -10.22 -15.94
N TYR A 89 8.42 -9.38 -14.91
CA TYR A 89 9.49 -9.49 -13.91
C TYR A 89 9.22 -10.51 -12.81
N GLY A 90 8.08 -11.22 -12.85
CA GLY A 90 7.73 -12.28 -11.90
C GLY A 90 6.98 -11.81 -10.66
N TYR A 91 6.52 -10.57 -10.61
CA TYR A 91 5.68 -10.08 -9.51
C TYR A 91 4.26 -10.63 -9.62
N SER A 92 3.72 -11.13 -8.49
CA SER A 92 2.36 -11.65 -8.39
C SER A 92 1.44 -10.78 -7.51
N GLU A 93 2.00 -9.84 -6.77
CA GLU A 93 1.26 -8.87 -5.96
C GLU A 93 1.69 -7.44 -6.32
N ILE A 94 0.72 -6.56 -6.47
CA ILE A 94 0.93 -5.12 -6.67
C ILE A 94 0.21 -4.36 -5.55
N ASN A 95 0.82 -3.27 -5.08
CA ASN A 95 0.21 -2.40 -4.09
C ASN A 95 -0.23 -1.07 -4.72
N LEU A 96 -1.46 -0.64 -4.44
CA LEU A 96 -1.96 0.68 -4.82
C LEU A 96 -1.69 1.70 -3.70
N ASN A 97 -1.06 2.84 -4.06
CA ASN A 97 -0.85 3.95 -3.13
C ASN A 97 -2.07 4.87 -3.10
N LEU A 98 -2.80 4.86 -1.98
CA LEU A 98 -3.89 5.79 -1.63
C LEU A 98 -3.55 6.61 -0.38
N GLY A 99 -2.26 6.67 0.01
CA GLY A 99 -1.86 7.28 1.27
C GLY A 99 -0.89 8.46 1.17
N CYS A 100 -0.24 8.69 0.02
CA CYS A 100 0.74 9.77 -0.14
C CYS A 100 0.08 11.15 0.05
N PRO A 101 0.48 11.94 1.10
CA PRO A 101 -0.15 13.22 1.41
C PRO A 101 0.49 14.42 0.70
N SER A 102 1.53 14.20 -0.12
CA SER A 102 2.27 15.26 -0.80
C SER A 102 1.35 16.15 -1.63
N GLY A 103 1.50 17.47 -1.50
CA GLY A 103 0.68 18.43 -2.23
C GLY A 103 0.73 18.24 -3.75
N THR A 104 1.90 17.90 -4.31
CA THR A 104 2.09 17.65 -5.76
C THR A 104 1.39 16.38 -6.24
N VAL A 105 1.15 15.42 -5.35
CA VAL A 105 0.41 14.18 -5.63
C VAL A 105 -1.08 14.42 -5.49
N VAL A 106 -1.49 15.04 -4.39
CA VAL A 106 -2.89 15.29 -4.05
C VAL A 106 -3.54 16.26 -5.04
N SER A 107 -2.82 17.29 -5.53
CA SER A 107 -3.34 18.22 -6.55
C SER A 107 -3.67 17.55 -7.89
N LYS A 108 -3.17 16.34 -8.13
CA LYS A 108 -3.47 15.50 -9.30
C LYS A 108 -4.49 14.39 -8.98
N TYR A 109 -5.17 14.48 -7.84
CA TYR A 109 -6.09 13.45 -7.35
C TYR A 109 -5.46 12.05 -7.26
N LYS A 110 -4.14 11.95 -6.96
CA LYS A 110 -3.42 10.70 -6.74
C LYS A 110 -3.09 10.52 -5.26
N GLY A 111 -2.67 9.31 -4.87
CA GLY A 111 -2.37 9.00 -3.48
C GLY A 111 -3.55 9.31 -2.57
N ALA A 112 -3.32 10.01 -1.44
CA ALA A 112 -4.41 10.41 -0.55
C ALA A 112 -5.45 11.32 -1.22
N GLY A 113 -5.10 12.04 -2.29
CA GLY A 113 -6.05 12.87 -3.05
C GLY A 113 -7.15 12.07 -3.74
N PHE A 114 -6.91 10.81 -4.05
CA PHE A 114 -7.91 9.94 -4.68
C PHE A 114 -9.03 9.54 -3.70
N LEU A 115 -8.77 9.58 -2.39
CA LEU A 115 -9.79 9.31 -1.35
C LEU A 115 -10.94 10.32 -1.37
N GLY A 116 -10.72 11.52 -1.88
CA GLY A 116 -11.77 12.54 -2.07
C GLY A 116 -12.70 12.31 -3.26
N LEU A 117 -12.52 11.24 -4.02
CA LEU A 117 -13.30 10.90 -5.20
C LEU A 117 -13.83 9.46 -5.11
N PRO A 118 -14.70 9.14 -4.12
CA PRO A 118 -15.11 7.77 -3.80
C PRO A 118 -15.71 7.02 -5.00
N ASP A 119 -16.57 7.66 -5.79
CA ASP A 119 -17.18 7.03 -6.97
C ASP A 119 -16.16 6.72 -8.07
N SER A 120 -15.12 7.55 -8.19
CA SER A 120 -14.04 7.30 -9.16
C SER A 120 -13.10 6.22 -8.67
N LEU A 121 -12.86 6.16 -7.36
CA LEU A 121 -12.08 5.10 -6.72
C LEU A 121 -12.79 3.74 -6.86
N ASP A 122 -14.10 3.71 -6.66
CA ASP A 122 -14.91 2.50 -6.82
C ASP A 122 -14.81 1.95 -8.25
N ARG A 123 -15.04 2.79 -9.27
CA ARG A 123 -14.87 2.40 -10.69
C ARG A 123 -13.44 1.95 -11.02
N PHE A 124 -12.44 2.64 -10.48
CA PHE A 124 -11.04 2.26 -10.67
C PHE A 124 -10.75 0.87 -10.11
N LEU A 125 -11.23 0.59 -8.89
CA LEU A 125 -11.03 -0.72 -8.25
C LEU A 125 -11.78 -1.83 -8.98
N ASP A 126 -13.00 -1.57 -9.48
CA ASP A 126 -13.77 -2.52 -10.27
C ASP A 126 -13.01 -2.95 -11.52
N GLU A 127 -12.50 -1.99 -12.30
CA GLU A 127 -11.75 -2.26 -13.52
C GLU A 127 -10.41 -2.97 -13.23
N VAL A 128 -9.66 -2.47 -12.24
CA VAL A 128 -8.34 -3.02 -11.88
C VAL A 128 -8.48 -4.43 -11.33
N CYS A 129 -9.38 -4.67 -10.37
CA CYS A 129 -9.55 -6.00 -9.78
C CYS A 129 -9.98 -7.04 -10.80
N GLY A 130 -10.94 -6.69 -11.67
CA GLY A 130 -11.38 -7.60 -12.74
C GLY A 130 -10.25 -7.99 -13.70
N LYS A 131 -9.34 -7.06 -14.03
CA LYS A 131 -8.18 -7.35 -14.88
C LYS A 131 -7.09 -8.12 -14.15
N MET A 132 -6.79 -7.77 -12.89
CA MET A 132 -5.79 -8.46 -12.07
C MET A 132 -6.15 -9.93 -11.84
N GLU A 133 -7.43 -10.23 -11.59
CA GLU A 133 -7.93 -11.60 -11.47
C GLU A 133 -7.65 -12.41 -12.75
N GLY A 134 -7.97 -11.85 -13.92
CA GLY A 134 -7.69 -12.48 -15.21
C GLY A 134 -6.20 -12.70 -15.51
N MET A 135 -5.32 -11.97 -14.82
CA MET A 135 -3.87 -12.11 -14.89
C MET A 135 -3.31 -13.05 -13.81
N GLY A 136 -4.13 -13.52 -12.87
CA GLY A 136 -3.67 -14.28 -11.70
C GLY A 136 -2.80 -13.47 -10.74
N MET A 137 -2.98 -12.15 -10.70
CA MET A 137 -2.25 -11.23 -9.84
C MET A 137 -3.14 -10.72 -8.69
N GLU A 138 -2.52 -10.39 -7.57
CA GLU A 138 -3.19 -9.93 -6.37
C GLU A 138 -2.99 -8.43 -6.16
N LEU A 139 -4.04 -7.75 -5.71
CA LEU A 139 -4.02 -6.33 -5.37
C LEU A 139 -4.03 -6.14 -3.85
N SER A 140 -3.06 -5.42 -3.33
CA SER A 140 -3.10 -4.84 -1.98
C SER A 140 -3.22 -3.31 -2.05
N VAL A 141 -3.76 -2.71 -1.00
CA VAL A 141 -3.98 -1.25 -0.95
C VAL A 141 -3.31 -0.66 0.27
N LYS A 142 -2.56 0.44 0.10
CA LYS A 142 -2.06 1.24 1.23
C LYS A 142 -2.79 2.58 1.28
N THR A 143 -3.55 2.79 2.36
CA THR A 143 -4.49 3.91 2.48
C THR A 143 -4.34 4.70 3.79
N ARG A 144 -5.06 5.81 3.86
CA ARG A 144 -5.35 6.61 5.06
C ARG A 144 -6.83 6.57 5.36
N LEU A 145 -7.24 7.22 6.49
CA LEU A 145 -8.66 7.30 6.91
C LEU A 145 -9.51 8.21 6.01
N GLY A 146 -8.90 9.09 5.24
CA GLY A 146 -9.58 10.06 4.39
C GLY A 146 -8.72 11.30 4.16
N LEU A 147 -9.34 12.38 3.67
CA LEU A 147 -8.69 13.66 3.42
C LEU A 147 -8.66 14.55 4.67
N VAL A 148 -9.80 14.73 5.34
CA VAL A 148 -10.00 15.75 6.38
C VAL A 148 -10.58 15.14 7.65
N SER A 149 -11.57 14.23 7.56
CA SER A 149 -12.21 13.58 8.69
C SER A 149 -11.96 12.07 8.72
N PRO A 150 -11.69 11.50 9.90
CA PRO A 150 -11.65 10.05 10.08
C PRO A 150 -12.98 9.35 9.71
N ASP A 151 -14.10 10.05 9.77
CA ASP A 151 -15.44 9.52 9.47
C ASP A 151 -15.57 9.13 7.99
N GLU A 152 -14.75 9.74 7.09
CA GLU A 152 -14.69 9.39 5.67
C GLU A 152 -14.32 7.92 5.47
N PHE A 153 -13.62 7.33 6.44
CA PHE A 153 -13.12 5.96 6.33
C PHE A 153 -14.24 4.92 6.25
N THR A 154 -15.39 5.16 6.86
CA THR A 154 -16.53 4.24 6.80
C THR A 154 -16.96 3.99 5.35
N GLY A 155 -17.17 5.04 4.58
CA GLY A 155 -17.53 4.91 3.16
C GLY A 155 -16.41 4.32 2.29
N LEU A 156 -15.14 4.66 2.60
CA LEU A 156 -13.98 4.07 1.91
C LEU A 156 -13.86 2.57 2.19
N LEU A 157 -14.09 2.15 3.43
CA LEU A 157 -14.06 0.73 3.81
C LEU A 157 -15.16 -0.08 3.12
N GLU A 158 -16.36 0.50 2.97
CA GLU A 158 -17.43 -0.11 2.20
C GLU A 158 -17.02 -0.35 0.73
N ILE A 159 -16.31 0.59 0.13
CA ILE A 159 -15.75 0.43 -1.22
C ILE A 159 -14.71 -0.70 -1.23
N TYR A 160 -13.72 -0.66 -0.35
CA TYR A 160 -12.68 -1.70 -0.29
C TYR A 160 -13.26 -3.10 -0.10
N ASN A 161 -14.29 -3.24 0.71
CA ASN A 161 -14.97 -4.52 0.98
C ASN A 161 -15.73 -5.11 -0.22
N ARG A 162 -15.91 -4.39 -1.31
CA ARG A 162 -16.52 -4.91 -2.55
C ARG A 162 -15.54 -5.74 -3.37
N TYR A 163 -14.23 -5.56 -3.15
CA TYR A 163 -13.17 -6.12 -3.99
C TYR A 163 -12.32 -7.16 -3.27
N PRO A 164 -11.76 -8.14 -4.01
CA PRO A 164 -10.92 -9.19 -3.43
C PRO A 164 -9.51 -8.69 -3.15
N LEU A 165 -9.37 -7.72 -2.24
CA LEU A 165 -8.08 -7.20 -1.85
C LEU A 165 -7.30 -8.25 -1.05
N LYS A 166 -6.03 -8.45 -1.41
CA LYS A 166 -5.13 -9.33 -0.65
C LYS A 166 -4.88 -8.81 0.75
N GLU A 167 -4.73 -7.49 0.90
CA GLU A 167 -4.40 -6.84 2.17
C GLU A 167 -4.72 -5.35 2.11
N LEU A 168 -5.15 -4.79 3.25
CA LEU A 168 -5.35 -3.37 3.45
C LEU A 168 -4.34 -2.84 4.46
N ILE A 169 -3.38 -2.02 4.01
CA ILE A 169 -2.39 -1.39 4.87
C ILE A 169 -2.93 -0.02 5.27
N LEU A 170 -3.35 0.11 6.52
CA LEU A 170 -4.03 1.28 7.02
C LEU A 170 -3.11 2.17 7.85
N HIS A 171 -2.91 3.40 7.39
CA HIS A 171 -2.31 4.48 8.17
C HIS A 171 -3.44 5.27 8.86
N PRO A 172 -3.67 5.10 10.17
CA PRO A 172 -4.83 5.66 10.85
C PRO A 172 -4.66 7.17 11.17
N ARG A 173 -4.43 7.93 10.13
CA ARG A 173 -4.44 9.39 10.07
C ARG A 173 -5.17 9.84 8.81
N VAL A 174 -5.71 11.04 8.81
CA VAL A 174 -6.20 11.69 7.59
C VAL A 174 -5.06 12.35 6.81
N ARG A 175 -5.31 12.75 5.56
CA ARG A 175 -4.29 13.38 4.72
C ARG A 175 -3.77 14.68 5.33
N THR A 176 -4.63 15.50 5.92
CA THR A 176 -4.27 16.80 6.51
C THR A 176 -3.37 16.69 7.74
N ASP A 177 -3.33 15.54 8.39
CA ASP A 177 -2.41 15.28 9.50
C ASP A 177 -0.95 15.14 9.04
N TYR A 178 -0.73 14.80 7.78
CA TYR A 178 0.58 14.39 7.28
C TYR A 178 1.19 13.26 8.13
N TYR A 179 2.15 13.61 9.01
CA TYR A 179 2.80 12.72 9.99
C TYR A 179 2.71 13.27 11.41
N LYS A 180 1.98 14.38 11.59
CA LYS A 180 1.69 14.99 12.89
C LYS A 180 0.53 14.24 13.54
N ASN A 181 0.14 14.65 14.71
CA ASN A 181 -0.94 14.08 15.51
C ASN A 181 -0.72 12.58 15.88
N THR A 182 -1.48 12.13 16.85
CA THR A 182 -1.48 10.72 17.26
C THR A 182 -2.31 9.89 16.26
N PRO A 183 -1.87 8.67 15.88
CA PRO A 183 -2.69 7.75 15.11
C PRO A 183 -4.04 7.50 15.78
N ASN A 184 -5.12 7.52 15.01
CA ASN A 184 -6.46 7.25 15.50
C ASN A 184 -6.69 5.74 15.66
N MET A 185 -6.35 5.22 16.84
CA MET A 185 -6.47 3.79 17.14
C MET A 185 -7.91 3.28 17.19
N PRO A 186 -8.92 4.04 17.67
CA PRO A 186 -10.32 3.64 17.54
C PRO A 186 -10.74 3.42 16.07
N ALA A 187 -10.40 4.34 15.17
CA ALA A 187 -10.70 4.18 13.74
C ALA A 187 -9.91 3.02 13.11
N PHE A 188 -8.68 2.75 13.58
CA PHE A 188 -7.95 1.55 13.18
C PHE A 188 -8.68 0.27 13.61
N GLY A 189 -9.13 0.20 14.87
CA GLY A 189 -9.91 -0.93 15.41
C GLY A 189 -11.18 -1.18 14.59
N SER A 190 -11.95 -0.14 14.30
CA SER A 190 -13.13 -0.24 13.42
C SER A 190 -12.79 -0.78 12.03
N GLY A 191 -11.68 -0.32 11.46
CA GLY A 191 -11.20 -0.81 10.17
C GLY A 191 -10.74 -2.27 10.21
N PHE A 192 -10.07 -2.65 11.29
CA PHE A 192 -9.61 -4.02 11.50
C PHE A 192 -10.78 -5.00 11.62
N ASP A 193 -11.80 -4.64 12.40
CA ASP A 193 -12.98 -5.48 12.63
C ASP A 193 -13.95 -5.49 11.43
N GLY A 194 -14.03 -4.38 10.70
CA GLY A 194 -14.96 -4.22 9.57
C GLY A 194 -14.42 -4.61 8.20
N SER A 195 -13.11 -4.82 8.06
CA SER A 195 -12.49 -5.18 6.78
C SER A 195 -12.67 -6.66 6.44
N ARG A 196 -13.03 -6.94 5.18
CA ARG A 196 -12.99 -8.30 4.61
C ARG A 196 -11.59 -8.77 4.29
N ALA A 197 -10.70 -7.85 3.90
CA ALA A 197 -9.29 -8.13 3.67
C ALA A 197 -8.50 -8.14 4.99
N PRO A 198 -7.41 -8.89 5.11
CA PRO A 198 -6.47 -8.76 6.22
C PRO A 198 -5.99 -7.31 6.35
N VAL A 199 -5.90 -6.79 7.58
CA VAL A 199 -5.47 -5.41 7.82
C VAL A 199 -4.10 -5.37 8.44
N CYS A 200 -3.23 -4.51 7.90
CA CYS A 200 -1.91 -4.21 8.42
C CYS A 200 -1.87 -2.78 8.98
N TYR A 201 -1.37 -2.62 10.20
CA TYR A 201 -1.16 -1.30 10.81
C TYR A 201 0.08 -0.63 10.21
N ASN A 202 -0.06 0.63 9.80
CA ASN A 202 1.06 1.47 9.41
C ASN A 202 0.99 2.83 10.14
N GLY A 203 1.91 3.08 11.04
CA GLY A 203 1.95 4.33 11.80
C GLY A 203 3.02 4.31 12.87
N ALA A 204 3.08 5.37 13.67
CA ALA A 204 4.00 5.41 14.79
C ALA A 204 3.69 4.26 15.77
N VAL A 205 4.72 3.51 16.14
CA VAL A 205 4.62 2.42 17.11
C VAL A 205 5.20 2.91 18.43
N SER A 206 4.37 2.93 19.46
CA SER A 206 4.79 3.09 20.85
C SER A 206 4.61 1.77 21.59
N TYR A 207 5.27 1.59 22.73
CA TYR A 207 5.17 0.39 23.55
C TYR A 207 3.74 -0.03 23.87
N THR A 208 2.81 0.92 23.94
CA THR A 208 1.40 0.68 24.23
C THR A 208 0.61 0.11 23.05
N HIS A 209 1.11 0.17 21.83
CA HIS A 209 0.43 -0.31 20.62
C HIS A 209 0.78 -1.75 20.23
N LEU A 210 1.82 -2.34 20.83
CA LEU A 210 2.28 -3.71 20.53
C LEU A 210 1.38 -4.82 21.09
N ILE A 211 0.26 -4.47 21.73
CA ILE A 211 -0.59 -5.43 22.47
C ILE A 211 -1.57 -6.20 21.57
N HIS A 212 -1.75 -5.81 20.31
CA HIS A 212 -2.65 -6.54 19.40
C HIS A 212 -1.87 -7.61 18.62
N SER A 213 -1.77 -8.79 19.20
CA SER A 213 -1.08 -9.98 18.68
C SER A 213 -1.60 -10.52 17.34
N ARG A 214 -2.56 -9.85 16.71
CA ARG A 214 -3.19 -10.27 15.44
C ARG A 214 -2.88 -9.35 14.26
N CYS A 215 -2.14 -8.27 14.46
CA CYS A 215 -1.87 -7.28 13.42
C CYS A 215 -0.52 -7.49 12.74
N CYS A 216 -0.48 -7.28 11.41
CA CYS A 216 0.76 -6.95 10.72
C CYS A 216 1.17 -5.52 11.04
N TYR A 217 2.48 -5.25 11.10
CA TYR A 217 3.03 -3.91 11.26
C TYR A 217 3.86 -3.55 10.04
N CYS A 218 3.56 -2.39 9.46
CA CYS A 218 4.30 -1.81 8.35
C CYS A 218 5.04 -0.56 8.86
N TYR A 219 6.36 -0.65 9.00
CA TYR A 219 7.24 0.42 9.46
C TYR A 219 7.76 1.26 8.31
#